data_bc4b9f01f3bca9e7f64317cdea463916
#
_entry.id   bc4b9f01f3bca9e7f64317cdea463916
#
_cell.length_a   1.000
_cell.length_b   1.000
_cell.length_c   1.000
_cell.angle_alpha   90.00
_cell.angle_beta   90.00
_cell.angle_gamma   90.00
#
_symmetry.space_group_name_H-M   'P 1'
#
loop_
_entity.id
_entity.type
_entity.pdbx_description
1 polymer ?
#
loop_
_entity_poly.entity_id
_entity_poly.type
_entity_poly.pdbx_seq_one_letter_code
_entity_poly.pdbx_strand_id
1 'polypeptide(L)'
;MKKRILTIIGCCTIFAFAKAQQIIPPQSPLLAVEGRTWFRGDSALVLSWPGTNITIRFKGTGMSAVLQDTDTANYYNVITDGKVTARIHTGPVRRDYQLASGLSKGVHTIQLYKITEWDKGNTYCYGFKPGSGTKILSPAAPKKRKIEFYGNSITCGYGIEDSTNNDSGQGYYENNYMTYAALTARYFNAQYSCIAKSGIGVMVSWFPLIMPEMYSRTDPNDSSSHWDFSRYQPDVVVMNLFQNDSWIVNQPQHEQFKFRFGANKPDSSFIINAYGKLVADIRGRYPRAYIICALGSMDATREGAPWPGYIQQAVAGLKDSRILTHFFPYKNTAGHPRLAEQATMAKDLISFIEKNIVW
;
A
#
# COMPACT_ATOMS: atom_id res chain seq x y z
N MET A 1 -61.92 32.96 56.47
CA MET A 1 -61.57 31.80 55.66
C MET A 1 -60.62 32.26 54.51
N LYS A 2 -59.32 32.05 54.61
CA LYS A 2 -58.33 32.40 53.56
C LYS A 2 -58.07 31.16 52.69
N LYS A 3 -58.45 31.20 51.41
CA LYS A 3 -58.14 30.13 50.44
C LYS A 3 -56.70 30.27 50.01
N ARG A 4 -55.90 29.23 50.23
CA ARG A 4 -54.54 29.10 49.68
C ARG A 4 -54.64 28.49 48.30
N ILE A 5 -54.18 29.19 47.28
CA ILE A 5 -54.00 28.65 45.92
C ILE A 5 -52.62 27.99 45.86
N LEU A 6 -52.59 26.69 45.58
CA LEU A 6 -51.37 25.90 45.38
C LEU A 6 -51.01 25.92 43.88
N THR A 7 -49.96 26.64 43.49
CA THR A 7 -49.48 26.66 42.11
C THR A 7 -48.52 25.49 41.91
N ILE A 8 -48.94 24.49 41.13
CA ILE A 8 -48.09 23.36 40.75
C ILE A 8 -47.28 23.80 39.53
N ILE A 9 -45.95 23.98 39.70
CA ILE A 9 -45.01 24.22 38.59
C ILE A 9 -44.66 22.85 38.02
N GLY A 10 -45.22 22.52 36.86
CA GLY A 10 -44.85 21.34 36.10
C GLY A 10 -43.46 21.50 35.48
N CYS A 11 -42.48 20.79 35.96
CA CYS A 11 -41.14 20.74 35.37
C CYS A 11 -41.18 19.82 34.13
N CYS A 12 -41.31 20.37 32.92
CA CYS A 12 -41.15 19.62 31.66
C CYS A 12 -39.69 19.26 31.46
N THR A 13 -39.25 18.06 31.83
CA THR A 13 -37.94 17.50 31.45
C THR A 13 -37.97 17.16 29.96
N ILE A 14 -37.29 17.96 29.16
CA ILE A 14 -37.05 17.67 27.73
C ILE A 14 -35.97 16.57 27.68
N PHE A 15 -36.38 15.33 27.47
CA PHE A 15 -35.46 14.24 27.12
C PHE A 15 -34.96 14.48 25.68
N ALA A 16 -33.81 15.07 25.52
CA ALA A 16 -33.07 15.08 24.26
C ALA A 16 -32.63 13.65 23.96
N PHE A 17 -33.36 12.94 23.12
CA PHE A 17 -32.88 11.67 22.57
C PHE A 17 -31.64 11.97 21.70
N ALA A 18 -30.45 11.68 22.24
CA ALA A 18 -29.26 11.63 21.43
C ALA A 18 -29.45 10.51 20.38
N LYS A 19 -29.71 10.87 19.14
CA LYS A 19 -29.68 9.91 18.04
C LYS A 19 -28.32 9.24 18.07
N ALA A 20 -28.26 7.92 18.29
CA ALA A 20 -27.05 7.15 18.15
C ALA A 20 -26.43 7.47 16.79
N GLN A 21 -25.17 7.89 16.80
CA GLN A 21 -24.47 8.31 15.61
C GLN A 21 -24.30 7.09 14.69
N GLN A 22 -24.96 7.11 13.53
CA GLN A 22 -25.01 5.98 12.60
C GLN A 22 -23.62 5.74 12.00
N ILE A 23 -23.09 4.53 12.18
CA ILE A 23 -21.84 4.10 11.54
C ILE A 23 -22.07 3.97 10.03
N ILE A 24 -21.17 4.54 9.24
CA ILE A 24 -21.08 4.28 7.80
C ILE A 24 -20.37 2.94 7.63
N PRO A 25 -21.06 1.88 7.21
CA PRO A 25 -20.48 0.55 7.14
C PRO A 25 -19.39 0.46 6.05
N PRO A 26 -18.45 -0.47 6.15
CA PRO A 26 -17.32 -0.55 5.22
C PRO A 26 -17.72 -0.94 3.78
N GLN A 27 -18.93 -1.49 3.58
CA GLN A 27 -19.51 -1.79 2.26
C GLN A 27 -20.19 -0.58 1.60
N SER A 28 -20.27 0.55 2.31
CA SER A 28 -21.00 1.71 1.82
C SER A 28 -20.42 2.24 0.50
N PRO A 29 -21.24 2.51 -0.52
CA PRO A 29 -20.80 3.14 -1.76
C PRO A 29 -20.34 4.60 -1.56
N LEU A 30 -20.47 5.13 -0.36
CA LEU A 30 -19.96 6.45 0.04
C LEU A 30 -18.48 6.43 0.42
N LEU A 31 -17.85 5.25 0.43
CA LEU A 31 -16.43 5.08 0.65
C LEU A 31 -15.71 4.78 -0.68
N ALA A 32 -14.60 5.46 -0.93
CA ALA A 32 -13.71 5.11 -2.02
C ALA A 32 -12.52 4.31 -1.44
N VAL A 33 -12.29 3.11 -1.98
CA VAL A 33 -11.23 2.19 -1.52
C VAL A 33 -10.22 2.00 -2.64
N GLU A 34 -8.93 2.14 -2.34
CA GLU A 34 -7.83 1.85 -3.26
C GLU A 34 -6.93 0.74 -2.68
N GLY A 35 -6.38 -0.10 -3.57
CA GLY A 35 -5.54 -1.26 -3.22
C GLY A 35 -6.34 -2.56 -3.13
N ARG A 36 -5.64 -3.67 -2.87
CA ARG A 36 -6.27 -4.99 -2.71
C ARG A 36 -6.85 -5.13 -1.32
N THR A 37 -8.16 -5.34 -1.26
CA THR A 37 -8.92 -5.51 -0.02
C THR A 37 -9.93 -6.65 -0.16
N TRP A 38 -10.36 -7.19 0.97
CA TRP A 38 -11.45 -8.18 1.04
C TRP A 38 -12.29 -7.97 2.28
N PHE A 39 -13.42 -8.64 2.36
CA PHE A 39 -14.30 -8.58 3.52
C PHE A 39 -14.11 -9.81 4.41
N ARG A 40 -14.00 -9.60 5.72
CA ARG A 40 -14.13 -10.64 6.72
C ARG A 40 -15.59 -10.76 7.12
N GLY A 41 -16.29 -11.72 6.51
CA GLY A 41 -17.75 -11.79 6.59
C GLY A 41 -18.39 -10.48 6.13
N ASP A 42 -19.55 -10.14 6.67
CA ASP A 42 -20.29 -8.93 6.32
C ASP A 42 -19.93 -7.72 7.19
N SER A 43 -18.91 -7.82 8.04
CA SER A 43 -18.72 -6.86 9.12
C SER A 43 -17.49 -5.98 8.99
N ALA A 44 -16.43 -6.40 8.33
CA ALA A 44 -15.18 -5.65 8.27
C ALA A 44 -14.50 -5.72 6.90
N LEU A 45 -14.00 -4.58 6.43
CA LEU A 45 -13.06 -4.50 5.32
C LEU A 45 -11.64 -4.73 5.86
N VAL A 46 -10.90 -5.64 5.23
CA VAL A 46 -9.54 -5.98 5.64
C VAL A 46 -8.52 -5.21 4.83
N LEU A 47 -7.62 -4.51 5.52
CA LEU A 47 -6.51 -3.75 4.98
C LEU A 47 -5.21 -4.45 5.35
N SER A 48 -4.57 -5.15 4.38
CA SER A 48 -3.29 -5.84 4.58
C SER A 48 -2.15 -5.17 3.83
N TRP A 49 -2.32 -5.00 2.52
CA TRP A 49 -1.27 -4.53 1.64
C TRP A 49 -0.84 -3.09 1.95
N PRO A 50 0.46 -2.73 1.81
CA PRO A 50 0.91 -1.36 1.97
C PRO A 50 0.21 -0.44 0.96
N GLY A 51 -0.11 0.77 1.38
CA GLY A 51 -0.78 1.74 0.53
C GLY A 51 -2.27 1.55 0.33
N THR A 52 -2.88 0.44 0.85
CA THR A 52 -4.35 0.35 0.89
C THR A 52 -4.92 1.52 1.65
N ASN A 53 -5.97 2.10 1.11
CA ASN A 53 -6.57 3.27 1.74
C ASN A 53 -8.07 3.34 1.54
N ILE A 54 -8.73 4.06 2.44
CA ILE A 54 -10.16 4.35 2.39
C ILE A 54 -10.33 5.86 2.47
N THR A 55 -11.06 6.43 1.51
CA THR A 55 -11.39 7.85 1.47
C THR A 55 -12.87 8.06 1.70
N ILE A 56 -13.22 8.99 2.59
CA ILE A 56 -14.58 9.45 2.85
C ILE A 56 -14.69 10.95 2.66
N ARG A 57 -15.77 11.39 2.01
CA ARG A 57 -16.07 12.81 1.78
C ARG A 57 -17.31 13.22 2.59
N PHE A 58 -17.23 14.34 3.29
CA PHE A 58 -18.31 14.78 4.18
C PHE A 58 -18.36 16.31 4.33
N LYS A 59 -19.49 16.80 4.81
CA LYS A 59 -19.65 18.19 5.28
C LYS A 59 -19.86 18.15 6.78
N GLY A 60 -18.91 18.71 7.55
CA GLY A 60 -18.94 18.64 9.02
C GLY A 60 -17.59 18.95 9.63
N THR A 61 -17.42 18.69 10.94
CA THR A 61 -16.25 19.13 11.71
C THR A 61 -15.40 18.01 12.26
N GLY A 62 -15.80 16.74 12.06
CA GLY A 62 -15.04 15.61 12.60
C GLY A 62 -15.47 14.25 12.06
N MET A 63 -14.53 13.29 12.17
CA MET A 63 -14.70 11.92 11.73
C MET A 63 -13.83 10.98 12.56
N SER A 64 -14.34 9.79 12.88
CA SER A 64 -13.59 8.68 13.45
C SER A 64 -13.75 7.43 12.58
N ALA A 65 -12.81 6.48 12.69
CA ALA A 65 -12.95 5.14 12.15
C ALA A 65 -13.00 4.11 13.28
N VAL A 66 -13.78 3.03 13.09
CA VAL A 66 -13.81 1.89 14.01
C VAL A 66 -12.86 0.84 13.47
N LEU A 67 -11.71 0.66 14.14
CA LEU A 67 -10.65 -0.23 13.69
C LEU A 67 -10.30 -1.25 14.77
N GLN A 68 -9.77 -2.37 14.30
CA GLN A 68 -9.12 -3.41 15.10
C GLN A 68 -7.97 -3.98 14.28
N ASP A 69 -6.85 -4.28 14.90
CA ASP A 69 -5.72 -4.92 14.23
C ASP A 69 -5.48 -6.34 14.75
N THR A 70 -4.74 -7.13 14.01
CA THR A 70 -4.27 -8.44 14.48
C THR A 70 -2.99 -8.33 15.30
N ASP A 71 -2.29 -7.18 15.19
CA ASP A 71 -1.01 -6.89 15.83
C ASP A 71 -0.96 -5.43 16.34
N THR A 72 0.17 -5.03 16.89
CA THR A 72 0.47 -3.68 17.39
C THR A 72 1.52 -2.96 16.56
N ALA A 73 1.79 -3.40 15.33
CA ALA A 73 2.86 -2.85 14.51
C ALA A 73 2.38 -2.04 13.30
N ASN A 74 1.06 -1.91 13.10
CA ASN A 74 0.51 -1.16 11.98
C ASN A 74 0.33 0.32 12.28
N TYR A 75 0.69 1.14 11.28
CA TYR A 75 0.53 2.59 11.29
C TYR A 75 -0.22 3.07 10.06
N TYR A 76 -0.96 4.15 10.23
CA TYR A 76 -1.74 4.81 9.19
C TYR A 76 -1.47 6.31 9.18
N ASN A 77 -1.31 6.89 8.01
CA ASN A 77 -1.45 8.33 7.85
C ASN A 77 -2.94 8.69 7.72
N VAL A 78 -3.36 9.70 8.46
CA VAL A 78 -4.63 10.39 8.27
C VAL A 78 -4.37 11.59 7.39
N ILE A 79 -4.99 11.61 6.22
CA ILE A 79 -4.82 12.65 5.23
C ILE A 79 -6.13 13.43 5.14
N THR A 80 -6.12 14.67 5.63
CA THR A 80 -7.26 15.58 5.59
C THR A 80 -7.04 16.61 4.49
N ASP A 81 -7.96 16.67 3.53
CA ASP A 81 -7.92 17.62 2.41
C ASP A 81 -6.56 17.62 1.67
N GLY A 82 -6.02 16.41 1.45
CA GLY A 82 -4.76 16.20 0.74
C GLY A 82 -3.49 16.42 1.56
N LYS A 83 -3.59 16.75 2.85
CA LYS A 83 -2.43 16.95 3.74
C LYS A 83 -2.41 15.87 4.83
N VAL A 84 -1.26 15.31 5.11
CA VAL A 84 -1.06 14.42 6.28
C VAL A 84 -1.22 15.25 7.54
N THR A 85 -2.28 14.99 8.31
CA THR A 85 -2.62 15.74 9.52
C THR A 85 -2.34 14.97 10.81
N ALA A 86 -2.29 13.63 10.73
CA ALA A 86 -1.97 12.77 11.86
C ALA A 86 -1.40 11.43 11.38
N ARG A 87 -0.74 10.74 12.30
CA ARG A 87 -0.40 9.32 12.18
C ARG A 87 -1.07 8.59 13.33
N ILE A 88 -1.81 7.53 13.04
CA ILE A 88 -2.42 6.68 14.05
C ILE A 88 -1.72 5.32 14.09
N HIS A 89 -1.69 4.75 15.27
CA HIS A 89 -1.17 3.42 15.57
C HIS A 89 -2.35 2.53 15.97
N THR A 90 -2.58 1.47 15.22
CA THR A 90 -3.68 0.53 15.47
C THR A 90 -3.26 -0.59 16.43
N GLY A 91 -4.24 -1.28 16.99
CA GLY A 91 -3.98 -2.37 17.94
C GLY A 91 -5.14 -3.38 18.03
N PRO A 92 -4.99 -4.47 18.81
CA PRO A 92 -5.87 -5.64 18.78
C PRO A 92 -7.26 -5.38 19.39
N VAL A 93 -7.44 -4.28 20.09
CA VAL A 93 -8.75 -3.93 20.67
C VAL A 93 -9.57 -3.13 19.66
N ARG A 94 -10.76 -3.61 19.31
CA ARG A 94 -11.72 -2.85 18.49
C ARG A 94 -12.14 -1.58 19.21
N ARG A 95 -11.83 -0.43 18.62
CA ARG A 95 -12.15 0.89 19.19
C ARG A 95 -12.29 1.97 18.13
N ASP A 96 -12.77 3.12 18.56
CA ASP A 96 -12.82 4.32 17.74
C ASP A 96 -11.46 4.99 17.70
N TYR A 97 -11.01 5.32 16.49
CA TYR A 97 -9.82 6.13 16.24
C TYR A 97 -10.27 7.48 15.69
N GLN A 98 -9.98 8.55 16.44
CA GLN A 98 -10.27 9.91 16.00
C GLN A 98 -9.38 10.25 14.80
N LEU A 99 -9.98 10.49 13.63
CA LEU A 99 -9.25 10.87 12.42
C LEU A 99 -9.16 12.39 12.28
N ALA A 100 -10.26 13.10 12.61
CA ALA A 100 -10.27 14.55 12.63
C ALA A 100 -11.31 15.06 13.62
N SER A 101 -11.05 16.23 14.20
CA SER A 101 -11.97 16.98 15.06
C SER A 101 -11.74 18.47 14.92
N GLY A 102 -12.78 19.29 15.17
CA GLY A 102 -12.67 20.73 15.14
C GLY A 102 -12.35 21.32 13.75
N LEU A 103 -12.63 20.60 12.68
CA LEU A 103 -12.50 21.14 11.32
C LEU A 103 -13.47 22.31 11.12
N SER A 104 -13.19 23.18 10.17
CA SER A 104 -14.10 24.25 9.76
C SER A 104 -15.45 23.68 9.29
N LYS A 105 -16.53 24.48 9.35
CA LYS A 105 -17.81 24.07 8.78
C LYS A 105 -17.69 24.10 7.25
N GLY A 106 -17.35 22.98 6.64
CA GLY A 106 -17.10 22.87 5.21
C GLY A 106 -17.17 21.46 4.68
N VAL A 107 -16.84 21.32 3.41
CA VAL A 107 -16.66 20.00 2.77
C VAL A 107 -15.22 19.58 2.96
N HIS A 108 -15.04 18.38 3.49
CA HIS A 108 -13.76 17.78 3.77
C HIS A 108 -13.65 16.38 3.16
N THR A 109 -12.42 15.96 2.94
CA THR A 109 -12.06 14.58 2.65
C THR A 109 -11.12 14.07 3.72
N ILE A 110 -11.33 12.85 4.17
CA ILE A 110 -10.36 12.12 4.99
C ILE A 110 -9.99 10.84 4.27
N GLN A 111 -8.69 10.60 4.14
CA GLN A 111 -8.14 9.35 3.66
C GLN A 111 -7.37 8.69 4.80
N LEU A 112 -7.77 7.46 5.14
CA LEU A 112 -7.05 6.56 6.03
C LEU A 112 -6.11 5.70 5.17
N TYR A 113 -4.80 5.92 5.24
CA TYR A 113 -3.80 5.33 4.35
C TYR A 113 -2.82 4.45 5.14
N LYS A 114 -2.79 3.13 4.85
CA LYS A 114 -1.87 2.18 5.48
C LYS A 114 -0.44 2.45 5.03
N ILE A 115 0.46 2.76 5.96
CA ILE A 115 1.85 3.09 5.64
C ILE A 115 2.81 1.91 5.86
N THR A 116 2.39 0.88 6.57
CA THR A 116 3.17 -0.30 6.90
C THR A 116 2.91 -1.46 5.95
N GLU A 117 3.86 -2.36 5.82
CA GLU A 117 3.72 -3.58 5.02
C GLU A 117 2.80 -4.62 5.71
N TRP A 118 2.45 -5.68 4.98
CA TRP A 118 1.41 -6.61 5.41
C TRP A 118 1.83 -7.55 6.56
N ASP A 119 3.12 -7.79 6.78
CA ASP A 119 3.61 -8.62 7.89
C ASP A 119 3.52 -7.94 9.26
N LYS A 120 3.14 -6.67 9.31
CA LYS A 120 2.80 -5.93 10.53
C LYS A 120 1.38 -6.21 11.04
N GLY A 121 0.62 -7.05 10.36
CA GLY A 121 -0.73 -7.46 10.71
C GLY A 121 -1.81 -6.98 9.74
N ASN A 122 -3.01 -7.50 9.94
CA ASN A 122 -4.22 -7.15 9.21
C ASN A 122 -5.09 -6.20 10.02
N THR A 123 -5.46 -5.06 9.44
CA THR A 123 -6.42 -4.15 10.07
C THR A 123 -7.82 -4.41 9.58
N TYR A 124 -8.76 -4.61 10.49
CA TYR A 124 -10.19 -4.71 10.26
C TYR A 124 -10.84 -3.34 10.41
N CYS A 125 -11.38 -2.78 9.33
CA CYS A 125 -12.17 -1.55 9.36
C CYS A 125 -13.66 -1.90 9.41
N TYR A 126 -14.31 -1.52 10.50
CA TYR A 126 -15.75 -1.74 10.73
C TYR A 126 -16.60 -0.55 10.28
N GLY A 127 -15.99 0.49 9.74
CA GLY A 127 -16.66 1.66 9.21
C GLY A 127 -16.25 2.97 9.86
N PHE A 128 -16.99 4.02 9.52
CA PHE A 128 -16.70 5.38 9.95
C PHE A 128 -17.83 5.95 10.80
N LYS A 129 -17.46 6.73 11.83
CA LYS A 129 -18.39 7.46 12.70
C LYS A 129 -18.25 8.95 12.42
N PRO A 130 -19.27 9.58 11.77
CA PRO A 130 -19.27 11.01 11.53
C PRO A 130 -19.41 11.78 12.85
N GLY A 131 -18.80 12.97 12.97
CA GLY A 131 -19.05 13.90 14.08
C GLY A 131 -20.49 14.43 14.10
N SER A 132 -20.93 15.02 15.20
CA SER A 132 -22.29 15.57 15.31
C SER A 132 -22.59 16.57 14.19
N GLY A 133 -23.78 16.49 13.58
CA GLY A 133 -24.20 17.37 12.48
C GLY A 133 -23.46 17.14 11.15
N THR A 134 -22.67 16.08 11.03
CA THR A 134 -21.95 15.74 9.79
C THR A 134 -22.87 15.08 8.77
N LYS A 135 -22.81 15.54 7.51
CA LYS A 135 -23.46 14.93 6.35
C LYS A 135 -22.42 14.24 5.47
N ILE A 136 -22.60 12.95 5.20
CA ILE A 136 -21.74 12.22 4.27
C ILE A 136 -22.12 12.58 2.84
N LEU A 137 -21.14 12.72 1.99
CA LEU A 137 -21.26 13.09 0.58
C LEU A 137 -20.80 11.94 -0.31
N SER A 138 -21.26 11.93 -1.55
CA SER A 138 -20.76 11.00 -2.56
C SER A 138 -19.23 11.15 -2.73
N PRO A 139 -18.51 10.07 -2.97
CA PRO A 139 -17.08 10.13 -3.29
C PRO A 139 -16.81 11.07 -4.48
N ALA A 140 -15.61 11.57 -4.58
CA ALA A 140 -15.14 12.21 -5.81
C ALA A 140 -15.15 11.18 -6.97
N ALA A 141 -15.20 11.68 -8.20
CA ALA A 141 -15.06 10.80 -9.37
C ALA A 141 -13.76 9.98 -9.27
N PRO A 142 -13.79 8.69 -9.60
CA PRO A 142 -12.59 7.86 -9.58
C PRO A 142 -11.48 8.44 -10.46
N LYS A 143 -10.24 8.34 -10.00
CA LYS A 143 -9.08 8.68 -10.81
C LYS A 143 -9.07 7.82 -12.07
N LYS A 144 -8.78 8.42 -13.23
CA LYS A 144 -8.82 7.74 -14.53
C LYS A 144 -7.64 6.81 -14.73
N ARG A 145 -6.44 7.22 -14.28
CA ARG A 145 -5.20 6.46 -14.41
C ARG A 145 -5.05 5.46 -13.27
N LYS A 146 -4.40 4.34 -13.53
CA LYS A 146 -4.17 3.27 -12.55
C LYS A 146 -2.76 2.74 -12.66
N ILE A 147 -2.03 2.68 -11.56
CA ILE A 147 -0.68 2.12 -11.50
C ILE A 147 -0.63 1.05 -10.42
N GLU A 148 -0.12 -0.13 -10.76
CA GLU A 148 0.17 -1.19 -9.79
C GLU A 148 1.67 -1.43 -9.68
N PHE A 149 2.16 -1.57 -8.45
CA PHE A 149 3.57 -1.80 -8.15
C PHE A 149 3.75 -3.19 -7.54
N TYR A 150 4.71 -3.93 -8.08
CA TYR A 150 5.23 -5.16 -7.49
C TYR A 150 6.65 -4.91 -7.02
N GLY A 151 6.96 -5.24 -5.76
CA GLY A 151 8.28 -4.91 -5.25
C GLY A 151 8.63 -5.56 -3.92
N ASN A 152 9.74 -5.10 -3.39
CA ASN A 152 10.32 -5.52 -2.13
C ASN A 152 10.28 -4.39 -1.09
N SER A 153 11.21 -4.41 -0.13
CA SER A 153 11.35 -3.40 0.93
C SER A 153 11.45 -1.96 0.40
N ILE A 154 12.09 -1.73 -0.74
CA ILE A 154 12.21 -0.41 -1.36
C ILE A 154 10.83 0.14 -1.73
N THR A 155 9.94 -0.74 -2.20
CA THR A 155 8.55 -0.40 -2.59
C THR A 155 7.62 -0.34 -1.38
N CYS A 156 7.85 -1.16 -0.34
CA CYS A 156 7.12 -1.06 0.92
C CYS A 156 7.38 0.25 1.65
N GLY A 157 8.62 0.77 1.58
CA GLY A 157 9.07 1.92 2.39
C GLY A 157 9.67 1.49 3.72
N TYR A 158 10.35 0.33 3.73
CA TYR A 158 11.05 -0.20 4.89
C TYR A 158 12.12 0.78 5.37
N GLY A 159 12.09 1.11 6.67
CA GLY A 159 13.06 2.00 7.30
C GLY A 159 13.21 3.38 6.67
N ILE A 160 12.29 3.81 5.81
CA ILE A 160 12.37 5.05 5.03
C ILE A 160 12.52 6.30 5.92
N GLU A 161 11.94 6.28 7.13
CA GLU A 161 11.99 7.37 8.11
C GLU A 161 13.01 7.12 9.24
N ASP A 162 13.81 6.04 9.16
CA ASP A 162 14.83 5.76 10.16
C ASP A 162 16.02 6.69 10.02
N SER A 163 16.10 7.68 10.90
CA SER A 163 17.21 8.64 10.99
C SER A 163 18.42 8.12 11.78
N THR A 164 18.33 6.93 12.38
CA THR A 164 19.41 6.35 13.21
C THR A 164 20.45 5.61 12.39
N ASN A 165 20.22 5.39 11.11
CA ASN A 165 21.04 4.56 10.20
C ASN A 165 21.14 3.07 10.61
N ASN A 166 20.28 2.60 11.52
CA ASN A 166 20.24 1.18 11.91
C ASN A 166 19.43 0.33 10.93
N ASP A 167 18.83 0.95 9.92
CA ASP A 167 17.98 0.29 8.93
C ASP A 167 16.85 -0.54 9.56
N SER A 168 16.17 0.08 10.51
CA SER A 168 15.19 -0.58 11.37
C SER A 168 13.91 -0.94 10.62
N GLY A 169 13.49 -2.20 10.76
CA GLY A 169 12.22 -2.73 10.25
C GLY A 169 11.01 -2.53 11.17
N GLN A 170 11.11 -1.66 12.18
CA GLN A 170 9.95 -1.34 13.00
C GLN A 170 8.92 -0.57 12.19
N GLY A 171 7.64 -0.92 12.32
CA GLY A 171 6.55 -0.28 11.59
C GLY A 171 6.48 1.24 11.75
N TYR A 172 7.00 1.76 12.87
CA TYR A 172 7.11 3.20 13.10
C TYR A 172 7.96 3.92 12.04
N TYR A 173 9.01 3.26 11.53
CA TYR A 173 9.92 3.81 10.53
C TYR A 173 9.52 3.51 9.10
N GLU A 174 8.46 2.72 8.90
CA GLU A 174 7.91 2.47 7.57
C GLU A 174 6.99 3.61 7.13
N ASN A 175 7.03 3.95 5.87
CA ASN A 175 6.09 4.91 5.30
C ASN A 175 5.89 4.71 3.80
N ASN A 176 4.99 3.81 3.43
CA ASN A 176 4.64 3.56 2.03
C ASN A 176 4.15 4.83 1.30
N TYR A 177 3.50 5.76 2.00
CA TYR A 177 3.03 7.01 1.40
C TYR A 177 4.15 7.88 0.82
N MET A 178 5.38 7.74 1.34
CA MET A 178 6.55 8.50 0.93
C MET A 178 7.48 7.75 -0.03
N THR A 179 7.12 6.53 -0.46
CA THR A 179 7.92 5.76 -1.41
C THR A 179 7.87 6.34 -2.82
N TYR A 180 8.88 6.01 -3.63
CA TYR A 180 8.91 6.33 -5.05
C TYR A 180 7.61 5.91 -5.76
N ALA A 181 7.07 4.77 -5.39
CA ALA A 181 5.86 4.20 -5.97
C ALA A 181 4.63 5.08 -5.69
N ALA A 182 4.37 5.39 -4.42
CA ALA A 182 3.24 6.21 -4.01
C ALA A 182 3.38 7.68 -4.47
N LEU A 183 4.61 8.23 -4.48
CA LEU A 183 4.91 9.56 -5.01
C LEU A 183 4.60 9.63 -6.50
N THR A 184 5.04 8.64 -7.29
CA THR A 184 4.76 8.55 -8.73
C THR A 184 3.26 8.44 -9.00
N ALA A 185 2.53 7.58 -8.30
CA ALA A 185 1.08 7.45 -8.47
C ALA A 185 0.34 8.76 -8.16
N ARG A 186 0.74 9.48 -7.11
CA ARG A 186 0.16 10.80 -6.79
C ARG A 186 0.45 11.86 -7.85
N TYR A 187 1.68 11.90 -8.38
CA TYR A 187 2.05 12.84 -9.43
C TYR A 187 1.13 12.70 -10.66
N PHE A 188 0.87 11.47 -11.10
CA PHE A 188 -0.02 11.19 -12.24
C PHE A 188 -1.50 11.25 -11.90
N ASN A 189 -1.88 11.58 -10.67
CA ASN A 189 -3.25 11.46 -10.16
C ASN A 189 -3.85 10.09 -10.48
N ALA A 190 -3.08 9.03 -10.24
CA ALA A 190 -3.46 7.64 -10.51
C ALA A 190 -3.99 6.95 -9.26
N GLN A 191 -4.89 5.97 -9.44
CA GLN A 191 -5.19 4.99 -8.40
C GLN A 191 -3.93 4.17 -8.14
N TYR A 192 -3.69 3.84 -6.88
CA TYR A 192 -2.49 3.15 -6.42
C TYR A 192 -2.80 1.75 -5.91
N SER A 193 -2.04 0.78 -6.37
CA SER A 193 -2.02 -0.59 -5.83
C SER A 193 -0.57 -1.02 -5.62
N CYS A 194 -0.26 -1.62 -4.46
CA CYS A 194 1.09 -2.01 -4.09
C CYS A 194 1.10 -3.44 -3.57
N ILE A 195 1.79 -4.32 -4.28
CA ILE A 195 1.95 -5.74 -3.96
C ILE A 195 3.43 -5.97 -3.67
N ALA A 196 3.79 -5.72 -2.42
CA ALA A 196 5.19 -5.73 -2.02
C ALA A 196 5.38 -6.34 -0.64
N LYS A 197 6.58 -6.90 -0.41
CA LYS A 197 7.05 -7.40 0.87
C LYS A 197 8.56 -7.20 1.01
N SER A 198 8.99 -6.71 2.15
CA SER A 198 10.42 -6.65 2.48
C SER A 198 11.04 -8.04 2.45
N GLY A 199 12.21 -8.15 1.83
CA GLY A 199 12.94 -9.42 1.73
C GLY A 199 12.49 -10.36 0.60
N ILE A 200 11.43 -10.04 -0.16
CA ILE A 200 10.95 -10.92 -1.24
C ILE A 200 11.83 -10.83 -2.48
N GLY A 201 12.03 -11.97 -3.12
CA GLY A 201 12.69 -12.11 -4.42
C GLY A 201 11.79 -12.79 -5.46
N VAL A 202 12.33 -12.96 -6.64
CA VAL A 202 11.67 -13.66 -7.77
C VAL A 202 11.94 -15.16 -7.73
N MET A 203 13.17 -15.54 -7.42
CA MET A 203 13.63 -16.95 -7.36
C MET A 203 13.84 -17.40 -5.93
N VAL A 204 14.33 -16.49 -5.09
CA VAL A 204 14.67 -16.74 -3.69
C VAL A 204 14.46 -15.48 -2.86
N SER A 205 13.93 -15.65 -1.65
CA SER A 205 13.68 -14.60 -0.67
C SER A 205 14.41 -14.90 0.64
N TRP A 206 14.39 -13.97 1.57
CA TRP A 206 14.88 -14.20 2.95
C TRP A 206 13.99 -15.15 3.76
N PHE A 207 12.88 -15.63 3.20
CA PHE A 207 11.88 -16.54 3.75
C PHE A 207 11.32 -17.43 2.61
N PRO A 208 10.53 -18.49 2.89
CA PRO A 208 10.10 -19.46 1.87
C PRO A 208 9.30 -18.88 0.70
N LEU A 209 8.50 -17.81 0.93
CA LEU A 209 7.61 -17.21 -0.07
C LEU A 209 8.40 -16.37 -1.09
N ILE A 210 8.08 -16.50 -2.39
CA ILE A 210 8.64 -15.70 -3.48
C ILE A 210 7.53 -14.93 -4.22
N MET A 211 7.88 -13.89 -4.97
CA MET A 211 6.90 -13.05 -5.68
C MET A 211 5.98 -13.85 -6.63
N PRO A 212 6.45 -14.85 -7.41
CA PRO A 212 5.57 -15.68 -8.22
C PRO A 212 4.47 -16.43 -7.44
N GLU A 213 4.70 -16.71 -6.17
CA GLU A 213 3.73 -17.37 -5.28
C GLU A 213 2.79 -16.38 -4.57
N MET A 214 3.18 -15.08 -4.52
CA MET A 214 2.47 -14.04 -3.78
C MET A 214 1.62 -13.12 -4.66
N TYR A 215 2.06 -12.82 -5.88
CA TYR A 215 1.50 -11.73 -6.69
C TYR A 215 0.00 -11.86 -6.98
N SER A 216 -0.52 -13.08 -6.97
CA SER A 216 -1.94 -13.37 -7.26
C SER A 216 -2.83 -13.48 -6.04
N ARG A 217 -2.31 -13.24 -4.83
CA ARG A 217 -3.10 -13.35 -3.60
C ARG A 217 -3.94 -12.10 -3.34
N THR A 218 -5.11 -12.29 -2.75
CA THR A 218 -5.92 -11.23 -2.14
C THR A 218 -5.45 -10.98 -0.71
N ASP A 219 -5.43 -12.03 0.12
CA ASP A 219 -4.79 -12.04 1.43
C ASP A 219 -3.35 -12.55 1.27
N PRO A 220 -2.33 -11.73 1.57
CA PRO A 220 -0.94 -12.16 1.44
C PRO A 220 -0.59 -13.37 2.32
N ASN A 221 -1.29 -13.55 3.44
CA ASN A 221 -1.06 -14.64 4.38
C ASN A 221 -1.74 -15.97 4.00
N ASP A 222 -2.70 -15.93 3.08
CA ASP A 222 -3.46 -17.09 2.64
C ASP A 222 -3.09 -17.50 1.21
N SER A 223 -2.41 -18.63 1.07
CA SER A 223 -2.01 -19.18 -0.24
C SER A 223 -3.19 -19.64 -1.09
N SER A 224 -4.35 -19.90 -0.49
CA SER A 224 -5.58 -20.29 -1.20
C SER A 224 -6.38 -19.08 -1.69
N SER A 225 -6.07 -17.87 -1.22
CA SER A 225 -6.75 -16.65 -1.64
C SER A 225 -6.30 -16.22 -3.04
N HIS A 226 -7.26 -15.89 -3.89
CA HIS A 226 -6.97 -15.47 -5.27
C HIS A 226 -7.55 -14.09 -5.53
N TRP A 227 -6.70 -13.19 -6.03
CA TRP A 227 -7.12 -11.88 -6.48
C TRP A 227 -7.88 -11.98 -7.81
N ASP A 228 -9.07 -11.40 -7.85
CA ASP A 228 -9.80 -11.21 -9.09
C ASP A 228 -9.20 -10.00 -9.85
N PHE A 229 -8.34 -10.29 -10.81
CA PHE A 229 -7.66 -9.28 -11.61
C PHE A 229 -8.60 -8.41 -12.45
N SER A 230 -9.86 -8.84 -12.67
CA SER A 230 -10.85 -8.02 -13.38
C SER A 230 -11.27 -6.77 -12.60
N ARG A 231 -11.15 -6.80 -11.28
CA ARG A 231 -11.50 -5.68 -10.38
C ARG A 231 -10.57 -4.47 -10.52
N TYR A 232 -9.34 -4.71 -10.98
CA TYR A 232 -8.36 -3.65 -11.15
C TYR A 232 -7.48 -3.95 -12.35
N GLN A 233 -7.66 -3.17 -13.42
CA GLN A 233 -6.85 -3.25 -14.62
C GLN A 233 -5.98 -1.98 -14.70
N PRO A 234 -4.68 -2.07 -14.37
CA PRO A 234 -3.78 -0.92 -14.42
C PRO A 234 -3.43 -0.52 -15.85
N ASP A 235 -3.16 0.76 -16.05
CA ASP A 235 -2.57 1.27 -17.28
C ASP A 235 -1.06 1.01 -17.29
N VAL A 236 -0.44 1.06 -16.12
CA VAL A 236 1.00 0.85 -15.92
C VAL A 236 1.23 -0.11 -14.75
N VAL A 237 2.09 -1.09 -14.96
CA VAL A 237 2.65 -1.96 -13.94
C VAL A 237 4.13 -1.64 -13.77
N VAL A 238 4.61 -1.48 -12.55
CA VAL A 238 6.04 -1.31 -12.24
C VAL A 238 6.50 -2.48 -11.39
N MET A 239 7.53 -3.20 -11.83
CA MET A 239 8.11 -4.34 -11.12
C MET A 239 9.53 -3.99 -10.68
N ASN A 240 9.76 -3.69 -9.39
CA ASN A 240 11.08 -3.41 -8.83
C ASN A 240 11.52 -4.58 -7.95
N LEU A 241 12.15 -5.56 -8.56
CA LEU A 241 12.51 -6.85 -7.96
C LEU A 241 13.97 -7.21 -8.28
N PHE A 242 14.44 -8.37 -7.79
CA PHE A 242 15.81 -8.91 -7.93
C PHE A 242 16.83 -8.41 -6.92
N GLN A 243 16.57 -7.38 -6.15
CA GLN A 243 17.55 -6.93 -5.15
C GLN A 243 17.87 -8.05 -4.13
N ASN A 244 16.86 -8.74 -3.61
CA ASN A 244 17.06 -9.82 -2.62
C ASN A 244 17.67 -11.07 -3.25
N ASP A 245 17.26 -11.41 -4.46
CA ASP A 245 17.87 -12.50 -5.22
C ASP A 245 19.36 -12.27 -5.40
N SER A 246 19.79 -11.01 -5.68
CA SER A 246 21.19 -10.66 -5.93
C SER A 246 22.12 -10.96 -4.75
N TRP A 247 21.58 -10.90 -3.55
CA TRP A 247 22.31 -11.23 -2.34
C TRP A 247 22.32 -12.73 -2.06
N ILE A 248 21.11 -13.34 -2.06
CA ILE A 248 20.95 -14.71 -1.56
C ILE A 248 21.57 -15.74 -2.51
N VAL A 249 21.57 -15.52 -3.81
CA VAL A 249 22.24 -16.41 -4.78
C VAL A 249 23.76 -16.53 -4.56
N ASN A 250 24.35 -15.64 -3.77
CA ASN A 250 25.75 -15.68 -3.37
C ASN A 250 25.96 -16.23 -1.95
N GLN A 251 24.91 -16.75 -1.31
CA GLN A 251 24.95 -17.28 0.06
C GLN A 251 24.55 -18.77 0.10
N PRO A 252 25.43 -19.70 -0.37
CA PRO A 252 25.06 -21.13 -0.49
C PRO A 252 24.77 -21.80 0.87
N GLN A 253 25.18 -21.16 1.98
CA GLN A 253 24.86 -21.66 3.32
C GLN A 253 23.48 -21.21 3.82
N HIS A 254 22.86 -20.19 3.20
CA HIS A 254 21.55 -19.70 3.57
C HIS A 254 20.47 -20.78 3.36
N GLU A 255 19.54 -20.95 4.31
CA GLU A 255 18.53 -22.00 4.23
C GLU A 255 17.65 -21.87 2.98
N GLN A 256 17.26 -20.65 2.59
CA GLN A 256 16.42 -20.41 1.43
C GLN A 256 17.17 -20.66 0.11
N PHE A 257 18.51 -20.43 0.07
CA PHE A 257 19.32 -20.86 -1.06
C PHE A 257 19.25 -22.37 -1.22
N LYS A 258 19.50 -23.12 -0.15
CA LYS A 258 19.45 -24.59 -0.16
C LYS A 258 18.06 -25.12 -0.54
N PHE A 259 17.03 -24.48 -0.01
CA PHE A 259 15.64 -24.85 -0.30
C PHE A 259 15.28 -24.67 -1.78
N ARG A 260 15.72 -23.57 -2.41
CA ARG A 260 15.36 -23.23 -3.80
C ARG A 260 16.33 -23.80 -4.84
N PHE A 261 17.60 -23.95 -4.52
CA PHE A 261 18.65 -24.31 -5.50
C PHE A 261 19.45 -25.57 -5.13
N GLY A 262 19.22 -26.16 -3.95
CA GLY A 262 20.03 -27.27 -3.47
C GLY A 262 21.48 -26.83 -3.22
N ALA A 263 22.43 -27.51 -3.87
CA ALA A 263 23.85 -27.21 -3.77
C ALA A 263 24.35 -26.28 -4.89
N ASN A 264 23.56 -26.04 -5.93
CA ASN A 264 24.04 -25.40 -7.16
C ASN A 264 23.52 -23.97 -7.29
N LYS A 265 24.43 -23.01 -7.43
CA LYS A 265 24.08 -21.63 -7.75
C LYS A 265 23.37 -21.58 -9.11
N PRO A 266 22.24 -20.86 -9.23
CA PRO A 266 21.56 -20.68 -10.50
C PRO A 266 22.46 -19.99 -11.52
N ASP A 267 22.47 -20.47 -12.75
CA ASP A 267 23.15 -19.84 -13.86
C ASP A 267 22.34 -18.65 -14.42
N SER A 268 22.94 -17.90 -15.35
CA SER A 268 22.30 -16.75 -15.98
C SER A 268 21.01 -17.12 -16.72
N SER A 269 20.97 -18.28 -17.36
CA SER A 269 19.80 -18.73 -18.11
C SER A 269 18.61 -19.00 -17.18
N PHE A 270 18.86 -19.63 -16.04
CA PHE A 270 17.83 -19.83 -15.00
C PHE A 270 17.30 -18.49 -14.48
N ILE A 271 18.19 -17.55 -14.17
CA ILE A 271 17.82 -16.21 -13.64
C ILE A 271 16.96 -15.45 -14.65
N ILE A 272 17.38 -15.40 -15.92
CA ILE A 272 16.68 -14.73 -17.02
C ILE A 272 15.30 -15.35 -17.23
N ASN A 273 15.21 -16.67 -17.27
CA ASN A 273 13.95 -17.38 -17.47
C ASN A 273 12.96 -17.20 -16.31
N ALA A 274 13.45 -17.21 -15.07
CA ALA A 274 12.62 -17.00 -13.89
C ALA A 274 11.98 -15.60 -13.89
N TYR A 275 12.73 -14.57 -14.24
CA TYR A 275 12.20 -13.21 -14.37
C TYR A 275 11.22 -13.09 -15.52
N GLY A 276 11.61 -13.58 -16.71
CA GLY A 276 10.78 -13.56 -17.91
C GLY A 276 9.44 -14.26 -17.70
N LYS A 277 9.42 -15.38 -16.96
CA LYS A 277 8.20 -16.09 -16.60
C LYS A 277 7.28 -15.23 -15.74
N LEU A 278 7.78 -14.60 -14.68
CA LEU A 278 6.96 -13.71 -13.83
C LEU A 278 6.38 -12.54 -14.64
N VAL A 279 7.18 -11.92 -15.51
CA VAL A 279 6.71 -10.83 -16.39
C VAL A 279 5.61 -11.32 -17.34
N ALA A 280 5.78 -12.50 -17.94
CA ALA A 280 4.78 -13.11 -18.81
C ALA A 280 3.48 -13.44 -18.05
N ASP A 281 3.58 -13.98 -16.84
CA ASP A 281 2.43 -14.26 -15.98
C ASP A 281 1.64 -12.97 -15.68
N ILE A 282 2.31 -11.87 -15.33
CA ILE A 282 1.69 -10.54 -15.11
C ILE A 282 1.11 -9.97 -16.40
N ARG A 283 1.81 -10.10 -17.54
CA ARG A 283 1.29 -9.71 -18.85
C ARG A 283 -0.02 -10.43 -19.17
N GLY A 284 -0.11 -11.73 -18.87
CA GLY A 284 -1.33 -12.51 -19.05
C GLY A 284 -2.52 -11.97 -18.23
N ARG A 285 -2.26 -11.37 -17.06
CA ARG A 285 -3.29 -10.72 -16.23
C ARG A 285 -3.67 -9.33 -16.73
N TYR A 286 -2.73 -8.60 -17.30
CA TYR A 286 -2.86 -7.19 -17.72
C TYR A 286 -2.44 -7.00 -19.17
N PRO A 287 -3.22 -7.53 -20.13
CA PRO A 287 -2.80 -7.60 -21.55
C PRO A 287 -2.61 -6.23 -22.22
N ARG A 288 -3.18 -5.17 -21.63
CA ARG A 288 -3.11 -3.81 -22.20
C ARG A 288 -2.15 -2.88 -21.46
N ALA A 289 -1.70 -3.23 -20.26
CA ALA A 289 -0.83 -2.39 -19.46
C ALA A 289 0.56 -2.20 -20.08
N TYR A 290 1.18 -1.06 -19.86
CA TYR A 290 2.63 -0.96 -19.95
C TYR A 290 3.24 -1.65 -18.72
N ILE A 291 4.27 -2.46 -18.92
CA ILE A 291 5.01 -3.10 -17.83
C ILE A 291 6.42 -2.50 -17.82
N ILE A 292 6.78 -1.87 -16.70
CA ILE A 292 8.12 -1.32 -16.47
C ILE A 292 8.87 -2.31 -15.57
N CYS A 293 9.79 -3.06 -16.13
CA CYS A 293 10.71 -3.93 -15.42
C CYS A 293 11.84 -3.09 -14.85
N ALA A 294 11.69 -2.69 -13.58
CA ALA A 294 12.60 -1.80 -12.87
C ALA A 294 13.53 -2.56 -11.94
N LEU A 295 14.67 -1.96 -11.63
CA LEU A 295 15.59 -2.39 -10.60
C LEU A 295 16.25 -1.19 -9.94
N GLY A 296 16.43 -1.25 -8.64
CA GLY A 296 17.24 -0.30 -7.92
C GLY A 296 16.59 0.15 -6.61
N SER A 297 17.24 0.97 -5.91
CA SER A 297 18.48 1.76 -6.17
C SER A 297 19.67 1.29 -5.31
N MET A 298 19.64 0.04 -4.86
CA MET A 298 20.73 -0.53 -4.04
C MET A 298 21.78 -1.21 -4.93
N ASP A 299 22.65 -2.02 -4.33
CA ASP A 299 23.85 -2.56 -4.99
C ASP A 299 23.59 -3.48 -6.21
N ALA A 300 22.39 -3.99 -6.40
CA ALA A 300 22.04 -4.72 -7.63
C ALA A 300 22.13 -3.85 -8.90
N THR A 301 22.11 -2.50 -8.76
CA THR A 301 22.34 -1.55 -9.85
C THR A 301 23.70 -0.87 -9.81
N ARG A 302 24.63 -1.35 -8.96
CA ARG A 302 26.01 -0.87 -8.95
C ARG A 302 26.63 -1.11 -10.33
N GLU A 303 27.53 -0.24 -10.74
CA GLU A 303 28.32 -0.41 -11.97
C GLU A 303 28.98 -1.79 -12.01
N GLY A 304 28.86 -2.48 -13.13
CA GLY A 304 29.37 -3.85 -13.33
C GLY A 304 28.47 -4.96 -12.76
N ALA A 305 27.37 -4.65 -12.07
CA ALA A 305 26.43 -5.67 -11.60
C ALA A 305 25.68 -6.31 -12.79
N PRO A 306 25.51 -7.66 -12.81
CA PRO A 306 24.90 -8.35 -13.96
C PRO A 306 23.36 -8.23 -14.01
N TRP A 307 22.74 -7.83 -12.93
CA TRP A 307 21.27 -7.90 -12.75
C TRP A 307 20.47 -7.06 -13.75
N PRO A 308 20.88 -5.82 -14.10
CA PRO A 308 20.25 -5.07 -15.18
C PRO A 308 20.28 -5.82 -16.50
N GLY A 309 21.41 -6.46 -16.83
CA GLY A 309 21.56 -7.27 -18.05
C GLY A 309 20.64 -8.50 -18.10
N TYR A 310 20.42 -9.16 -16.97
CA TYR A 310 19.45 -10.28 -16.89
C TYR A 310 18.02 -9.82 -17.16
N ILE A 311 17.61 -8.70 -16.58
CA ILE A 311 16.28 -8.11 -16.84
C ILE A 311 16.13 -7.72 -18.30
N GLN A 312 17.14 -7.05 -18.89
CA GLN A 312 17.11 -6.67 -20.31
C GLN A 312 16.95 -7.89 -21.23
N GLN A 313 17.70 -8.96 -20.98
CA GLN A 313 17.61 -10.19 -21.77
C GLN A 313 16.22 -10.86 -21.60
N ALA A 314 15.70 -10.92 -20.39
CA ALA A 314 14.37 -11.47 -20.14
C ALA A 314 13.29 -10.69 -20.90
N VAL A 315 13.32 -9.36 -20.83
CA VAL A 315 12.37 -8.49 -21.52
C VAL A 315 12.49 -8.60 -23.04
N ALA A 316 13.71 -8.61 -23.57
CA ALA A 316 13.94 -8.79 -25.02
C ALA A 316 13.38 -10.11 -25.55
N GLY A 317 13.47 -11.19 -24.74
CA GLY A 317 12.92 -12.50 -25.08
C GLY A 317 11.39 -12.53 -25.21
N LEU A 318 10.68 -11.62 -24.54
CA LEU A 318 9.21 -11.55 -24.58
C LEU A 318 8.65 -10.88 -25.84
N LYS A 319 9.47 -10.13 -26.58
CA LYS A 319 9.11 -9.47 -27.87
C LYS A 319 7.84 -8.61 -27.78
N ASP A 320 7.63 -7.92 -26.67
CA ASP A 320 6.46 -7.06 -26.42
C ASP A 320 6.90 -5.61 -26.23
N SER A 321 6.49 -4.74 -27.14
CA SER A 321 6.87 -3.31 -27.16
C SER A 321 6.30 -2.50 -25.99
N ARG A 322 5.34 -3.04 -25.23
CA ARG A 322 4.79 -2.42 -24.02
C ARG A 322 5.46 -2.94 -22.74
N ILE A 323 6.52 -3.73 -22.86
CA ILE A 323 7.35 -4.14 -21.73
C ILE A 323 8.68 -3.40 -21.85
N LEU A 324 8.95 -2.53 -20.90
CA LEU A 324 10.08 -1.62 -20.88
C LEU A 324 11.01 -1.93 -19.72
N THR A 325 12.28 -1.56 -19.81
CA THR A 325 13.22 -1.65 -18.71
C THR A 325 13.59 -0.26 -18.17
N HIS A 326 13.73 -0.13 -16.86
CA HIS A 326 14.16 1.09 -16.20
C HIS A 326 15.02 0.76 -14.98
N PHE A 327 16.23 1.30 -14.90
CA PHE A 327 17.16 1.03 -13.80
C PHE A 327 17.47 2.33 -13.07
N PHE A 328 17.10 2.36 -11.78
CA PHE A 328 17.42 3.49 -10.93
C PHE A 328 18.93 3.55 -10.69
N PRO A 329 19.52 4.75 -10.67
CA PRO A 329 20.91 4.90 -10.28
C PRO A 329 21.21 4.29 -8.91
N TYR A 330 22.39 3.68 -8.78
CA TYR A 330 22.86 3.19 -7.49
C TYR A 330 23.02 4.35 -6.50
N LYS A 331 22.36 4.25 -5.35
CA LYS A 331 22.31 5.34 -4.37
C LYS A 331 23.63 5.57 -3.62
N ASN A 332 24.54 4.59 -3.63
CA ASN A 332 25.86 4.64 -2.98
C ASN A 332 25.86 5.07 -1.50
N THR A 333 24.80 4.75 -0.77
CA THR A 333 24.63 4.97 0.68
C THR A 333 24.27 3.66 1.36
N ALA A 334 24.50 3.53 2.67
CA ALA A 334 24.17 2.34 3.42
C ALA A 334 22.64 2.19 3.61
N GLY A 335 22.17 0.96 3.84
CA GLY A 335 20.79 0.62 4.17
C GLY A 335 19.79 0.86 3.04
N HIS A 336 18.51 0.88 3.37
CA HIS A 336 17.43 1.14 2.44
C HIS A 336 17.34 2.62 2.02
N PRO A 337 16.72 2.93 0.86
CA PRO A 337 16.51 4.30 0.42
C PRO A 337 15.66 5.09 1.43
N ARG A 338 16.18 6.23 1.90
CA ARG A 338 15.49 7.16 2.80
C ARG A 338 14.60 8.13 2.01
N LEU A 339 13.90 9.02 2.69
CA LEU A 339 12.93 9.97 2.11
C LEU A 339 13.48 10.73 0.89
N ALA A 340 14.70 11.25 0.96
CA ALA A 340 15.31 12.01 -0.13
C ALA A 340 15.64 11.12 -1.34
N GLU A 341 16.14 9.90 -1.09
CA GLU A 341 16.48 8.93 -2.12
C GLU A 341 15.21 8.40 -2.80
N GLN A 342 14.16 8.12 -2.04
CA GLN A 342 12.85 7.75 -2.58
C GLN A 342 12.23 8.86 -3.44
N ALA A 343 12.38 10.11 -3.02
CA ALA A 343 11.92 11.26 -3.81
C ALA A 343 12.73 11.39 -5.13
N THR A 344 14.03 11.10 -5.10
CA THR A 344 14.87 11.06 -6.31
C THR A 344 14.44 9.93 -7.26
N MET A 345 14.20 8.73 -6.74
CA MET A 345 13.67 7.61 -7.51
C MET A 345 12.31 7.95 -8.12
N ALA A 346 11.44 8.63 -7.38
CA ALA A 346 10.13 9.06 -7.91
C ALA A 346 10.30 10.02 -9.10
N LYS A 347 11.16 11.03 -8.99
CA LYS A 347 11.42 11.97 -10.09
C LYS A 347 11.95 11.27 -11.32
N ASP A 348 12.86 10.32 -11.15
CA ASP A 348 13.44 9.55 -12.23
C ASP A 348 12.38 8.67 -12.93
N LEU A 349 11.57 7.92 -12.18
CA LEU A 349 10.49 7.11 -12.73
C LEU A 349 9.40 7.97 -13.41
N ILE A 350 9.04 9.11 -12.84
CA ILE A 350 8.07 10.05 -13.43
C ILE A 350 8.58 10.51 -14.80
N SER A 351 9.83 10.95 -14.89
CA SER A 351 10.44 11.38 -16.15
C SER A 351 10.47 10.26 -17.20
N PHE A 352 10.78 9.03 -16.75
CA PHE A 352 10.73 7.85 -17.62
C PHE A 352 9.33 7.58 -18.16
N ILE A 353 8.31 7.62 -17.30
CA ILE A 353 6.90 7.39 -17.68
C ILE A 353 6.43 8.47 -18.66
N GLU A 354 6.71 9.76 -18.38
CA GLU A 354 6.32 10.87 -19.25
C GLU A 354 6.91 10.74 -20.67
N LYS A 355 8.14 10.23 -20.76
CA LYS A 355 8.83 10.06 -22.05
C LYS A 355 8.35 8.85 -22.85
N ASN A 356 7.93 7.77 -22.19
CA ASN A 356 7.76 6.47 -22.84
C ASN A 356 6.32 5.95 -22.87
N ILE A 357 5.41 6.54 -22.08
CA ILE A 357 4.04 6.03 -21.94
C ILE A 357 3.02 7.09 -22.35
N VAL A 358 2.14 6.69 -23.25
CA VAL A 358 0.95 7.46 -23.62
C VAL A 358 -0.24 6.87 -22.87
N TRP A 359 -0.93 7.73 -22.06
CA TRP A 359 -2.05 7.33 -21.20
C TRP A 359 -3.37 7.25 -21.98
#